data_b21b58c34faf52efcf45b62ef22a6930
#
_entry.id   b21b58c34faf52efcf45b62ef22a6930
#
_cell.length_a   1.000
_cell.length_b   1.000
_cell.length_c   1.000
_cell.angle_alpha   90.00
_cell.angle_beta   90.00
_cell.angle_gamma   90.00
#
_symmetry.space_group_name_H-M   'P 1'
#
loop_
_entity.id
_entity.type
_entity.pdbx_description
1 polymer ?
#
loop_
_entity_poly.entity_id
_entity_poly.type
_entity_poly.pdbx_seq_one_letter_code
_entity_poly.pdbx_strand_id
1 'polypeptide(L)' 'MILTFDIANMTTLIGGFVDQKLRFTCRCASDRTRTEDEYVLLIRDLLSMYDVNWAEVEGSILSSVVPSLRTIICRAVE' A
#
# COMPACT_ATOMS: atom_id res chain seq x y z
N MET A 1 4.67 10.14 7.32
CA MET A 1 3.63 9.85 6.30
C MET A 1 2.81 8.65 6.72
N ILE A 2 1.52 8.73 6.55
CA ILE A 2 0.61 7.61 6.76
C ILE A 2 0.15 7.11 5.39
N LEU A 3 0.28 5.81 5.16
CA LEU A 3 -0.23 5.18 3.95
C LEU A 3 -1.63 4.65 4.19
N THR A 4 -2.50 4.81 3.21
CA THR A 4 -3.82 4.18 3.21
C THR A 4 -3.91 3.19 2.07
N PHE A 5 -4.50 2.03 2.34
CA PHE A 5 -4.72 0.99 1.35
C PHE A 5 -6.20 0.67 1.28
N ASP A 6 -6.77 0.85 0.11
CA ASP A 6 -8.15 0.45 -0.16
C ASP A 6 -8.08 -0.74 -1.12
N ILE A 7 -8.28 -1.93 -0.57
CA ILE A 7 -8.08 -3.20 -1.26
C ILE A 7 -9.42 -3.71 -1.77
N ALA A 8 -9.66 -3.53 -3.06
CA ALA A 8 -10.83 -4.05 -3.74
C ALA A 8 -10.48 -5.33 -4.51
N ASN A 9 -11.47 -5.95 -5.13
CA ASN A 9 -11.26 -7.26 -5.78
C ASN A 9 -10.25 -7.23 -6.93
N MET A 10 -10.22 -6.16 -7.69
CA MET A 10 -9.36 -6.05 -8.88
C MET A 10 -8.21 -5.07 -8.69
N THR A 11 -8.43 -4.01 -7.95
CA THR A 11 -7.48 -2.90 -7.83
C THR A 11 -7.33 -2.49 -6.37
N THR A 12 -6.09 -2.26 -5.96
CA THR A 12 -5.76 -1.68 -4.66
C THR A 12 -5.33 -0.23 -4.87
N LEU A 13 -6.01 0.69 -4.21
CA LEU A 13 -5.68 2.11 -4.22
C LEU A 13 -4.82 2.42 -3.01
N ILE A 14 -3.70 3.10 -3.23
CA ILE A 14 -2.76 3.50 -2.18
C ILE A 14 -2.72 5.01 -2.13
N GLY A 15 -2.91 5.57 -0.94
CA GLY A 15 -2.79 7.01 -0.71
C GLY A 15 -1.70 7.29 0.32
N GLY A 16 -1.03 8.42 0.16
CA GLY A 16 -0.05 8.89 1.14
C GLY A 16 -0.48 10.23 1.72
N PHE A 17 -0.56 10.30 3.05
CA PHE A 17 -0.99 11.49 3.77
C PHE A 17 0.13 12.03 4.66
N VAL A 18 0.30 13.34 4.63
CA VAL A 18 1.18 14.08 5.55
C VAL A 18 0.37 15.22 6.15
N ASP A 19 0.33 15.29 7.48
CA ASP A 19 -0.44 16.32 8.20
C ASP A 19 -1.90 16.38 7.74
N GLN A 20 -2.52 15.22 7.55
CA GLN A 20 -3.91 15.06 7.12
C GLN A 20 -4.17 15.54 5.67
N LYS A 21 -3.13 15.81 4.90
CA LYS A 21 -3.24 16.19 3.50
C LYS A 21 -2.79 15.07 2.59
N LEU A 22 -3.60 14.76 1.60
CA LEU A 22 -3.25 13.76 0.59
C LEU A 22 -2.13 14.30 -0.30
N ARG A 23 -1.02 13.56 -0.35
CA ARG A 23 0.15 13.92 -1.16
C ARG A 23 0.18 13.24 -2.50
N PHE A 24 -0.26 11.99 -2.55
CA PHE A 24 -0.29 11.22 -3.80
C PHE A 24 -1.26 10.07 -3.67
N THR A 25 -1.67 9.55 -4.82
CA THR A 25 -2.36 8.27 -4.93
C THR A 25 -1.70 7.45 -6.02
N CYS A 26 -1.68 6.15 -5.83
CA CYS A 26 -1.26 5.21 -6.86
C CYS A 26 -2.07 3.93 -6.76
N ARG A 27 -1.96 3.07 -7.75
CA ARG A 27 -2.76 1.85 -7.86
C ARG A 27 -1.89 0.67 -8.23
N CYS A 28 -2.29 -0.51 -7.77
CA CYS A 28 -1.75 -1.76 -8.26
C CYS A 28 -2.89 -2.77 -8.41
N ALA A 29 -2.64 -3.83 -9.14
CA ALA A 29 -3.59 -4.92 -9.24
C ALA A 29 -3.71 -5.62 -7.88
N SER A 30 -4.94 -5.99 -7.52
CA SER A 30 -5.19 -6.86 -6.35
C SER A 30 -4.90 -8.29 -6.76
N ASP A 31 -3.65 -8.71 -6.68
CA ASP A 31 -3.17 -9.99 -7.14
C ASP A 31 -2.99 -10.95 -5.97
N ARG A 32 -3.83 -11.97 -5.90
CA ARG A 32 -3.81 -12.97 -4.83
C ARG A 32 -2.68 -13.97 -4.96
N THR A 33 -1.99 -13.97 -6.09
CA THR A 33 -0.88 -14.90 -6.34
C THR A 33 0.47 -14.34 -5.91
N ARG A 34 0.55 -13.03 -5.61
CA ARG A 34 1.77 -12.42 -5.11
C ARG A 34 2.05 -12.83 -3.68
N THR A 35 3.33 -13.05 -3.41
CA THR A 35 3.80 -13.29 -2.05
C THR A 35 3.91 -11.97 -1.29
N GLU A 36 4.08 -12.07 0.03
CA GLU A 36 4.37 -10.93 0.89
C GLU A 36 5.58 -10.15 0.39
N ASP A 37 6.67 -10.85 0.07
CA ASP A 37 7.91 -10.24 -0.42
C ASP A 37 7.71 -9.48 -1.73
N GLU A 38 6.91 -10.03 -2.63
CA GLU A 38 6.57 -9.36 -3.89
C GLU A 38 5.78 -8.07 -3.67
N TYR A 39 4.88 -8.06 -2.70
CA TYR A 39 4.16 -6.84 -2.32
C TYR A 39 5.08 -5.81 -1.70
N VAL A 40 6.05 -6.22 -0.89
CA VAL A 40 7.06 -5.30 -0.34
C VAL A 40 7.79 -4.57 -1.47
N LEU A 41 8.27 -5.32 -2.45
CA LEU A 41 8.98 -4.75 -3.60
C LEU A 41 8.08 -3.83 -4.42
N LEU A 42 6.87 -4.26 -4.70
CA LEU A 42 5.91 -3.48 -5.48
C LEU A 42 5.57 -2.17 -4.79
N ILE A 43 5.27 -2.21 -3.50
CA ILE A 43 4.89 -1.01 -2.73
C ILE A 43 6.06 -0.03 -2.67
N ARG A 44 7.25 -0.51 -2.41
CA ARG A 44 8.46 0.34 -2.39
C ARG A 44 8.74 0.99 -3.74
N ASP A 45 8.57 0.24 -4.82
CA ASP A 45 8.75 0.77 -6.17
C ASP A 45 7.71 1.85 -6.49
N LEU A 46 6.45 1.61 -6.13
CA LEU A 46 5.39 2.60 -6.33
C LEU A 46 5.67 3.89 -5.55
N LEU A 47 6.07 3.78 -4.29
CA LEU A 47 6.42 4.95 -3.48
C LEU A 47 7.59 5.72 -4.07
N SER A 48 8.58 5.01 -4.59
CA SER A 48 9.75 5.60 -5.24
C SER A 48 9.37 6.47 -6.44
N MET A 49 8.31 6.11 -7.18
CA MET A 49 7.78 6.94 -8.28
C MET A 49 7.30 8.32 -7.82
N TYR A 50 6.98 8.46 -6.55
CA TYR A 50 6.49 9.72 -5.95
C TYR A 50 7.51 10.32 -5.00
N ASP A 51 8.78 9.91 -5.11
CA ASP A 51 9.89 10.39 -4.28
C ASP A 51 9.68 10.13 -2.78
N VAL A 52 9.01 9.04 -2.44
CA VAL A 52 8.77 8.64 -1.05
C VAL A 52 9.70 7.50 -0.68
N ASN A 53 10.50 7.70 0.35
CA ASN A 53 11.33 6.67 0.93
C ASN A 53 10.52 5.91 2.00
N TRP A 54 10.70 4.60 2.07
CA TRP A 54 10.02 3.78 3.07
C TRP A 54 10.24 4.27 4.51
N ALA A 55 11.41 4.83 4.79
CA ALA A 55 11.72 5.39 6.11
C ALA A 55 10.81 6.54 6.53
N GLU A 56 10.12 7.18 5.59
CA GLU A 56 9.17 8.27 5.86
C GLU A 56 7.81 7.75 6.30
N VAL A 57 7.54 6.46 6.13
CA VAL A 57 6.25 5.86 6.47
C VAL A 57 6.19 5.54 7.95
N GLU A 58 5.29 6.19 8.66
CA GLU A 58 5.10 6.03 10.10
C GLU A 58 4.09 4.96 10.46
N GLY A 59 3.14 4.73 9.57
CA GLY A 59 2.08 3.75 9.78
C GLY A 59 1.19 3.61 8.57
N SER A 60 0.24 2.70 8.64
CA SER A 60 -0.68 2.42 7.56
C SER A 60 -2.08 2.08 8.07
N ILE A 61 -3.07 2.37 7.24
CA ILE A 61 -4.47 2.06 7.49
C ILE A 61 -4.97 1.25 6.29
N LEU A 62 -5.55 0.09 6.56
CA LEU A 62 -6.03 -0.82 5.53
C LEU A 62 -7.54 -1.01 5.62
N SER A 63 -8.20 -0.89 4.47
CA SER A 63 -9.60 -1.26 4.29
C SER A 63 -9.66 -2.28 3.17
N SER A 64 -10.36 -3.39 3.36
CA SER A 64 -10.34 -4.47 2.38
C SER A 64 -11.65 -5.22 2.31
N VAL A 65 -12.06 -5.56 1.08
CA VAL A 65 -13.12 -6.55 0.81
C VAL A 65 -12.53 -7.92 0.45
N VAL A 66 -11.20 -8.06 0.52
CA VAL A 66 -10.46 -9.29 0.22
C VAL A 66 -9.59 -9.68 1.42
N PRO A 67 -10.12 -10.45 2.39
CA PRO A 67 -9.40 -10.73 3.63
C PRO A 67 -8.02 -11.36 3.46
N SER A 68 -7.84 -12.23 2.48
CA SER A 68 -6.54 -12.86 2.23
C SER A 68 -5.48 -11.85 1.80
N LEU A 69 -5.84 -10.90 0.96
CA LEU A 69 -4.93 -9.83 0.55
C LEU A 69 -4.65 -8.85 1.68
N ARG A 70 -5.66 -8.56 2.50
CA ARG A 70 -5.47 -7.69 3.66
C ARG A 70 -4.36 -8.22 4.56
N THR A 71 -4.37 -9.51 4.83
CA THR A 71 -3.34 -10.14 5.67
C THR A 71 -1.95 -10.02 5.04
N ILE A 72 -1.83 -10.32 3.76
CA ILE A 72 -0.55 -10.26 3.05
C ILE A 72 -0.01 -8.82 3.00
N ILE A 73 -0.85 -7.87 2.62
CA ILE A 73 -0.44 -6.47 2.52
C ILE A 73 -0.12 -5.88 3.90
N CYS A 74 -0.90 -6.24 4.91
CA CYS A 74 -0.63 -5.81 6.28
C CYS A 74 0.77 -6.24 6.73
N ARG A 75 1.15 -7.47 6.43
CA ARG A 75 2.51 -7.97 6.75
C ARG A 75 3.58 -7.28 5.92
N ALA A 76 3.28 -6.98 4.66
CA ALA A 76 4.24 -6.33 3.77
C ALA A 76 4.60 -4.92 4.23
N VAL A 77 3.68 -4.23 4.92
CA VAL A 77 3.88 -2.84 5.37
C VAL A 77 4.27 -2.71 6.86
N GLU A 78 4.40 -3.83 7.53
CA GLU A 78 4.89 -3.82 8.91
C GLU A 78 6.34 -3.39 9.05
#